data_d0b705445fa77dfd150b7807ba7c985f
#
_entry.id   d0b705445fa77dfd150b7807ba7c985f
#
_cell.length_a   1.000
_cell.length_b   1.000
_cell.length_c   1.000
_cell.angle_alpha   90.00
_cell.angle_beta   90.00
_cell.angle_gamma   90.00
#
_symmetry.space_group_name_H-M   'P 1'
#
loop_
_entity.id
_entity.type
_entity.pdbx_description
1 polymer ?
#
loop_
_entity_poly.entity_id
_entity_poly.type
_entity_poly.pdbx_seq_one_letter_code
_entity_poly.pdbx_strand_id
1 'polypeptide(L)'
;MLVQTQMVPFLDGETWVQISRPDTPRPDALPLFVLHGGPGMAHDYVRNIAELADETGRDVIHYDQIGCGRSTHLPDAPRDFWTPALFVDEFHAVRSTLGVERYHVLGQSWGGMLGAEIAVRQPDGVVSLSICNSPASMELWMAAAALLRSELPEDTQRALDRHEAAGTVTDPEYLAATQEFYRRHVCRLTPTPQDFLDSEAQMEAEPTVYHTMNGPNEFHVLGTLKSWSVEDRLDQITVPTLVVAGEFDEATPATWKPFVDLIPDAREHVFAGASHCTHLEQPTEFRAVIASFLAEHDR
;
A
#
# COMPACT_ATOMS: atom_id res chain seq x y z
N MET A 1 10.78 -3.21 -21.96
CA MET A 1 10.03 -4.02 -20.97
C MET A 1 8.86 -4.75 -21.60
N LEU A 2 8.69 -6.05 -21.38
CA LEU A 2 7.55 -6.86 -21.82
C LEU A 2 6.55 -7.00 -20.67
N VAL A 3 5.29 -6.61 -20.92
CA VAL A 3 4.22 -6.75 -19.91
C VAL A 3 3.35 -7.96 -20.27
N GLN A 4 3.16 -8.86 -19.31
CA GLN A 4 2.31 -10.04 -19.41
C GLN A 4 1.28 -10.03 -18.29
N THR A 5 0.06 -10.42 -18.59
CA THR A 5 -1.03 -10.53 -17.59
C THR A 5 -1.59 -11.94 -17.58
N GLN A 6 -2.06 -12.36 -16.40
CA GLN A 6 -2.75 -13.66 -16.24
C GLN A 6 -3.70 -13.59 -15.05
N MET A 7 -4.64 -14.53 -15.03
CA MET A 7 -5.48 -14.80 -13.87
C MET A 7 -4.90 -15.95 -13.06
N VAL A 8 -4.88 -15.81 -11.75
CA VAL A 8 -4.43 -16.83 -10.79
C VAL A 8 -5.64 -17.27 -9.97
N PRO A 9 -5.98 -18.57 -9.94
CA PRO A 9 -7.09 -19.06 -9.13
C PRO A 9 -6.86 -18.77 -7.63
N PHE A 10 -7.88 -18.18 -6.98
CA PHE A 10 -7.89 -17.98 -5.54
C PHE A 10 -9.33 -18.10 -5.01
N LEU A 11 -9.56 -18.98 -4.04
CA LEU A 11 -10.89 -19.36 -3.56
C LEU A 11 -11.80 -19.78 -4.72
N ASP A 12 -13.03 -19.27 -4.76
CA ASP A 12 -13.98 -19.49 -5.86
C ASP A 12 -13.87 -18.44 -6.98
N GLY A 13 -12.77 -17.68 -7.00
CA GLY A 13 -12.49 -16.61 -7.96
C GLY A 13 -11.07 -16.64 -8.50
N GLU A 14 -10.64 -15.50 -9.02
CA GLU A 14 -9.32 -15.33 -9.64
C GLU A 14 -8.73 -13.97 -9.28
N THR A 15 -7.43 -13.95 -9.03
CA THR A 15 -6.60 -12.75 -8.83
C THR A 15 -5.91 -12.38 -10.14
N TRP A 16 -6.10 -11.16 -10.60
CA TRP A 16 -5.40 -10.62 -11.76
C TRP A 16 -3.97 -10.25 -11.40
N VAL A 17 -3.01 -10.68 -12.23
CA VAL A 17 -1.58 -10.48 -12.03
C VAL A 17 -0.96 -9.89 -13.28
N GLN A 18 -0.06 -8.92 -13.12
CA GLN A 18 0.80 -8.35 -14.16
C GLN A 18 2.27 -8.61 -13.83
N ILE A 19 3.00 -9.16 -14.79
CA ILE A 19 4.45 -9.35 -14.72
C ILE A 19 5.09 -8.43 -15.74
N SER A 20 5.90 -7.49 -15.26
CA SER A 20 6.72 -6.59 -16.06
C SER A 20 8.13 -7.15 -16.13
N ARG A 21 8.52 -7.64 -17.31
CA ARG A 21 9.82 -8.26 -17.55
C ARG A 21 10.78 -7.30 -18.23
N PRO A 22 12.03 -7.23 -17.78
CA PRO A 22 13.03 -6.35 -18.36
C PRO A 22 13.42 -6.78 -19.79
N ASP A 23 13.78 -5.80 -20.62
CA ASP A 23 14.35 -6.08 -21.94
C ASP A 23 15.73 -6.78 -21.82
N THR A 24 16.46 -6.52 -20.72
CA THR A 24 17.75 -7.14 -20.42
C THR A 24 17.71 -7.75 -19.01
N PRO A 25 17.31 -9.04 -18.88
CA PRO A 25 17.26 -9.71 -17.59
C PRO A 25 18.65 -9.87 -16.95
N ARG A 26 18.72 -9.69 -15.64
CA ARG A 26 19.90 -10.04 -14.83
C ARG A 26 19.62 -11.36 -14.10
N PRO A 27 20.44 -12.40 -14.31
CA PRO A 27 20.17 -13.74 -13.74
C PRO A 27 20.19 -13.80 -12.21
N ASP A 28 20.88 -12.85 -11.57
CA ASP A 28 21.04 -12.73 -10.12
C ASP A 28 20.01 -11.78 -9.47
N ALA A 29 19.24 -11.05 -10.26
CA ALA A 29 18.22 -10.15 -9.76
C ALA A 29 16.93 -10.92 -9.43
N LEU A 30 16.53 -10.92 -8.17
CA LEU A 30 15.33 -11.58 -7.70
C LEU A 30 14.06 -10.78 -8.05
N PRO A 31 12.92 -11.46 -8.31
CA PRO A 31 11.65 -10.79 -8.58
C PRO A 31 11.19 -9.89 -7.42
N LEU A 32 10.48 -8.81 -7.76
CA LEU A 32 9.85 -7.90 -6.82
C LEU A 32 8.33 -8.04 -6.89
N PHE A 33 7.68 -8.39 -5.79
CA PHE A 33 6.23 -8.23 -5.63
C PHE A 33 5.90 -6.84 -5.12
N VAL A 34 4.93 -6.18 -5.78
CA VAL A 34 4.42 -4.86 -5.41
C VAL A 34 2.98 -5.00 -4.94
N LEU A 35 2.75 -4.65 -3.67
CA LEU A 35 1.46 -4.73 -3.00
C LEU A 35 0.83 -3.35 -2.95
N HIS A 36 -0.34 -3.19 -3.60
CA HIS A 36 -1.08 -1.92 -3.58
C HIS A 36 -1.78 -1.67 -2.24
N GLY A 37 -2.16 -0.43 -2.01
CA GLY A 37 -2.82 0.07 -0.81
C GLY A 37 -4.36 0.05 -0.85
N GLY A 38 -4.92 0.90 -0.03
CA GLY A 38 -6.34 1.01 0.28
C GLY A 38 -6.59 0.58 1.73
N PRO A 39 -6.92 -0.68 2.07
CA PRO A 39 -7.24 -1.82 1.17
C PRO A 39 -8.40 -1.50 0.24
N GLY A 40 -8.41 -2.05 -0.98
CA GLY A 40 -9.53 -1.80 -1.90
C GLY A 40 -9.19 -0.92 -3.12
N MET A 41 -7.99 -0.29 -3.15
CA MET A 41 -7.46 0.32 -4.36
C MET A 41 -7.10 -0.76 -5.40
N ALA A 42 -6.53 -0.35 -6.54
CA ALA A 42 -5.99 -1.26 -7.55
C ALA A 42 -4.51 -0.96 -7.79
N HIS A 43 -3.82 -1.80 -8.59
CA HIS A 43 -2.39 -1.61 -8.85
C HIS A 43 -2.07 -0.35 -9.67
N ASP A 44 -3.05 0.28 -10.32
CA ASP A 44 -2.81 1.35 -11.29
C ASP A 44 -1.99 2.50 -10.72
N TYR A 45 -2.24 2.93 -9.48
CA TYR A 45 -1.50 4.04 -8.87
C TYR A 45 -0.06 3.68 -8.47
N VAL A 46 0.29 2.39 -8.35
CA VAL A 46 1.66 1.91 -8.10
C VAL A 46 2.32 1.32 -9.35
N ARG A 47 1.65 1.37 -10.52
CA ARG A 47 2.16 0.76 -11.76
C ARG A 47 3.46 1.35 -12.26
N ASN A 48 3.78 2.61 -11.93
CA ASN A 48 5.05 3.25 -12.28
C ASN A 48 6.27 2.58 -11.64
N ILE A 49 6.08 1.78 -10.58
CA ILE A 49 7.13 0.96 -9.95
C ILE A 49 7.60 -0.13 -10.91
N ALA A 50 6.79 -0.52 -11.90
CA ALA A 50 7.18 -1.45 -12.96
C ALA A 50 8.45 -1.02 -13.74
N GLU A 51 8.76 0.28 -13.80
CA GLU A 51 9.97 0.78 -14.45
C GLU A 51 11.25 0.23 -13.82
N LEU A 52 11.21 -0.22 -12.56
CA LEU A 52 12.30 -0.96 -11.90
C LEU A 52 12.70 -2.22 -12.68
N ALA A 53 11.81 -2.79 -13.50
CA ALA A 53 12.15 -3.97 -14.29
C ALA A 53 13.34 -3.67 -15.23
N ASP A 54 13.23 -2.65 -16.08
CA ASP A 54 14.32 -2.30 -17.00
C ASP A 54 15.51 -1.66 -16.28
N GLU A 55 15.27 -0.89 -15.19
CA GLU A 55 16.33 -0.24 -14.44
C GLU A 55 17.23 -1.24 -13.68
N THR A 56 16.68 -2.39 -13.24
CA THR A 56 17.38 -3.35 -12.38
C THR A 56 17.56 -4.74 -12.98
N GLY A 57 16.92 -5.03 -14.10
CA GLY A 57 16.97 -6.33 -14.77
C GLY A 57 16.18 -7.45 -14.08
N ARG A 58 15.18 -7.10 -13.24
CA ARG A 58 14.34 -8.05 -12.49
C ARG A 58 12.90 -8.09 -13.01
N ASP A 59 12.18 -9.16 -12.78
CA ASP A 59 10.74 -9.16 -12.94
C ASP A 59 10.08 -8.32 -11.83
N VAL A 60 9.11 -7.46 -12.19
CA VAL A 60 8.28 -6.72 -11.23
C VAL A 60 6.84 -7.22 -11.38
N ILE A 61 6.27 -7.68 -10.28
CA ILE A 61 5.00 -8.38 -10.23
C ILE A 61 4.00 -7.53 -9.45
N HIS A 62 2.98 -7.03 -10.15
CA HIS A 62 1.81 -6.39 -9.56
C HIS A 62 0.63 -7.36 -9.59
N TYR A 63 -0.29 -7.22 -8.67
CA TYR A 63 -1.59 -7.89 -8.75
C TYR A 63 -2.67 -7.01 -8.12
N ASP A 64 -3.88 -7.11 -8.63
CA ASP A 64 -5.05 -6.54 -7.96
C ASP A 64 -5.51 -7.56 -6.92
N GLN A 65 -5.54 -7.16 -5.65
CA GLN A 65 -5.98 -8.04 -4.56
C GLN A 65 -7.44 -8.43 -4.77
N ILE A 66 -7.85 -9.59 -4.24
CA ILE A 66 -9.23 -10.07 -4.35
C ILE A 66 -10.24 -9.00 -3.90
N GLY A 67 -11.30 -8.81 -4.66
CA GLY A 67 -12.27 -7.73 -4.43
C GLY A 67 -11.87 -6.37 -5.03
N CYS A 68 -10.71 -6.27 -5.69
CA CYS A 68 -10.16 -5.01 -6.20
C CYS A 68 -9.88 -5.08 -7.70
N GLY A 69 -9.95 -3.93 -8.37
CA GLY A 69 -9.47 -3.74 -9.73
C GLY A 69 -10.02 -4.76 -10.73
N ARG A 70 -9.12 -5.55 -11.33
CA ARG A 70 -9.42 -6.58 -12.35
C ARG A 70 -9.60 -7.99 -11.77
N SER A 71 -9.38 -8.16 -10.47
CA SER A 71 -9.63 -9.42 -9.76
C SER A 71 -11.11 -9.66 -9.54
N THR A 72 -11.49 -10.88 -9.17
CA THR A 72 -12.88 -11.20 -8.86
C THR A 72 -13.40 -10.32 -7.71
N HIS A 73 -14.51 -9.66 -7.93
CA HIS A 73 -15.22 -8.86 -6.93
C HIS A 73 -16.23 -9.73 -6.18
N LEU A 74 -16.35 -9.49 -4.87
CA LEU A 74 -17.20 -10.25 -3.96
C LEU A 74 -18.09 -9.31 -3.13
N PRO A 75 -19.01 -8.55 -3.77
CA PRO A 75 -19.80 -7.50 -3.11
C PRO A 75 -20.71 -8.04 -1.99
N ASP A 76 -21.11 -9.31 -2.07
CA ASP A 76 -21.98 -9.97 -1.08
C ASP A 76 -21.21 -10.69 0.03
N ALA A 77 -19.87 -10.62 0.03
CA ALA A 77 -19.07 -11.27 1.06
C ALA A 77 -19.32 -10.62 2.44
N PRO A 78 -19.46 -11.43 3.50
CA PRO A 78 -19.76 -10.90 4.82
C PRO A 78 -18.57 -10.07 5.35
N ARG A 79 -18.85 -9.13 6.27
CA ARG A 79 -17.86 -8.19 6.78
C ARG A 79 -16.61 -8.86 7.38
N ASP A 80 -16.78 -10.00 8.06
CA ASP A 80 -15.71 -10.77 8.71
C ASP A 80 -14.89 -11.63 7.74
N PHE A 81 -15.29 -11.71 6.47
CA PHE A 81 -14.50 -12.32 5.41
C PHE A 81 -13.23 -11.51 5.11
N TRP A 82 -13.32 -10.18 5.15
CA TRP A 82 -12.24 -9.25 4.78
C TRP A 82 -11.24 -9.07 5.94
N THR A 83 -10.20 -9.89 5.96
CA THR A 83 -9.17 -9.90 7.01
C THR A 83 -7.76 -9.82 6.44
N PRO A 84 -6.77 -9.31 7.17
CA PRO A 84 -5.36 -9.37 6.73
C PRO A 84 -4.88 -10.79 6.38
N ALA A 85 -5.38 -11.80 7.08
CA ALA A 85 -5.03 -13.21 6.82
C ALA A 85 -5.48 -13.68 5.43
N LEU A 86 -6.68 -13.26 4.96
CA LEU A 86 -7.16 -13.54 3.62
C LEU A 86 -6.17 -13.08 2.54
N PHE A 87 -5.68 -11.86 2.66
CA PHE A 87 -4.76 -11.27 1.67
C PHE A 87 -3.34 -11.87 1.76
N VAL A 88 -2.94 -12.36 2.94
CA VAL A 88 -1.70 -13.15 3.08
C VAL A 88 -1.85 -14.49 2.36
N ASP A 89 -2.99 -15.17 2.52
CA ASP A 89 -3.25 -16.45 1.83
C ASP A 89 -3.31 -16.24 0.31
N GLU A 90 -3.91 -15.13 -0.16
CA GLU A 90 -3.91 -14.75 -1.57
C GLU A 90 -2.50 -14.52 -2.10
N PHE A 91 -1.67 -13.76 -1.40
CA PHE A 91 -0.27 -13.55 -1.76
C PHE A 91 0.47 -14.88 -1.95
N HIS A 92 0.28 -15.83 -1.03
CA HIS A 92 0.89 -17.15 -1.13
C HIS A 92 0.37 -17.95 -2.33
N ALA A 93 -0.91 -17.86 -2.66
CA ALA A 93 -1.49 -18.49 -3.84
C ALA A 93 -0.91 -17.91 -5.13
N VAL A 94 -0.82 -16.58 -5.24
CA VAL A 94 -0.21 -15.89 -6.38
C VAL A 94 1.25 -16.31 -6.54
N ARG A 95 2.06 -16.18 -5.49
CA ARG A 95 3.48 -16.53 -5.50
C ARG A 95 3.71 -18.00 -5.93
N SER A 96 2.94 -18.91 -5.33
CA SER A 96 3.05 -20.36 -5.61
C SER A 96 2.69 -20.69 -7.05
N THR A 97 1.60 -20.11 -7.58
CA THR A 97 1.15 -20.31 -8.96
C THR A 97 2.19 -19.80 -9.97
N LEU A 98 2.86 -18.69 -9.66
CA LEU A 98 3.94 -18.15 -10.49
C LEU A 98 5.25 -18.95 -10.37
N GLY A 99 5.37 -19.86 -9.42
CA GLY A 99 6.59 -20.65 -9.18
C GLY A 99 7.77 -19.80 -8.66
N VAL A 100 7.49 -18.67 -8.00
CA VAL A 100 8.52 -17.76 -7.48
C VAL A 100 8.96 -18.24 -6.10
N GLU A 101 10.20 -18.72 -5.97
CA GLU A 101 10.73 -19.28 -4.72
C GLU A 101 11.42 -18.25 -3.85
N ARG A 102 12.22 -17.34 -4.43
CA ARG A 102 12.92 -16.25 -3.73
C ARG A 102 12.53 -14.91 -4.34
N TYR A 103 12.22 -13.92 -3.49
CA TYR A 103 11.64 -12.65 -3.95
C TYR A 103 11.80 -11.54 -2.92
N HIS A 104 11.69 -10.32 -3.40
CA HIS A 104 11.51 -9.12 -2.59
C HIS A 104 10.02 -8.75 -2.50
N VAL A 105 9.63 -8.07 -1.43
CA VAL A 105 8.29 -7.51 -1.25
C VAL A 105 8.40 -6.00 -1.07
N LEU A 106 7.60 -5.25 -1.81
CA LEU A 106 7.36 -3.82 -1.61
C LEU A 106 5.87 -3.61 -1.43
N GLY A 107 5.48 -2.99 -0.33
CA GLY A 107 4.10 -2.62 -0.09
C GLY A 107 3.95 -1.13 0.18
N GLN A 108 2.94 -0.51 -0.43
CA GLN A 108 2.61 0.89 -0.21
C GLN A 108 1.30 1.00 0.57
N SER A 109 1.28 1.85 1.63
CA SER A 109 0.10 2.06 2.47
C SER A 109 -0.39 0.74 3.09
N TRP A 110 -1.65 0.36 2.91
CA TRP A 110 -2.15 -0.98 3.27
C TRP A 110 -1.25 -2.10 2.73
N GLY A 111 -0.69 -1.97 1.53
CA GLY A 111 0.27 -2.94 0.99
C GLY A 111 1.50 -3.12 1.88
N GLY A 112 1.95 -2.07 2.58
CA GLY A 112 3.04 -2.16 3.57
C GLY A 112 2.61 -2.86 4.86
N MET A 113 1.38 -2.63 5.32
CA MET A 113 0.77 -3.40 6.42
C MET A 113 0.69 -4.89 6.07
N LEU A 114 0.23 -5.21 4.85
CA LEU A 114 0.18 -6.57 4.32
C LEU A 114 1.59 -7.17 4.18
N GLY A 115 2.57 -6.41 3.70
CA GLY A 115 3.97 -6.82 3.63
C GLY A 115 4.54 -7.19 5.01
N ALA A 116 4.24 -6.41 6.04
CA ALA A 116 4.59 -6.72 7.43
C ALA A 116 3.88 -7.99 7.92
N GLU A 117 2.58 -8.16 7.64
CA GLU A 117 1.82 -9.38 7.97
C GLU A 117 2.37 -10.64 7.28
N ILE A 118 2.88 -10.51 6.06
CA ILE A 118 3.60 -11.60 5.36
C ILE A 118 4.91 -11.89 6.08
N ALA A 119 5.72 -10.87 6.35
CA ALA A 119 7.08 -11.05 6.86
C ALA A 119 7.13 -11.57 8.30
N VAL A 120 6.19 -11.18 9.19
CA VAL A 120 6.12 -11.72 10.57
C VAL A 120 5.84 -13.21 10.62
N ARG A 121 5.26 -13.79 9.55
CA ARG A 121 5.05 -15.23 9.42
C ARG A 121 6.29 -15.96 8.94
N GLN A 122 7.36 -15.24 8.64
CA GLN A 122 8.66 -15.77 8.18
C GLN A 122 8.52 -16.79 7.04
N PRO A 123 7.80 -16.45 5.95
CA PRO A 123 7.62 -17.40 4.86
C PRO A 123 8.95 -17.63 4.14
N ASP A 124 9.18 -18.88 3.72
CA ASP A 124 10.32 -19.22 2.90
C ASP A 124 10.38 -18.34 1.65
N GLY A 125 11.57 -17.81 1.35
CA GLY A 125 11.86 -17.11 0.11
C GLY A 125 11.72 -15.58 0.15
N VAL A 126 11.13 -14.96 1.17
CA VAL A 126 11.25 -13.50 1.34
C VAL A 126 12.70 -13.14 1.63
N VAL A 127 13.27 -12.27 0.81
CA VAL A 127 14.67 -11.86 0.90
C VAL A 127 14.83 -10.47 1.48
N SER A 128 13.91 -9.58 1.19
CA SER A 128 13.82 -8.25 1.81
C SER A 128 12.40 -7.70 1.75
N LEU A 129 12.13 -6.70 2.58
CA LEU A 129 10.86 -6.00 2.67
C LEU A 129 11.05 -4.49 2.53
N SER A 130 10.28 -3.85 1.67
CA SER A 130 10.16 -2.39 1.60
C SER A 130 8.75 -1.98 2.05
N ILE A 131 8.66 -1.29 3.18
CA ILE A 131 7.41 -0.75 3.75
C ILE A 131 7.34 0.73 3.39
N CYS A 132 6.43 1.10 2.50
CA CYS A 132 6.34 2.46 1.98
C CYS A 132 5.06 3.14 2.47
N ASN A 133 5.20 4.29 3.14
CA ASN A 133 4.07 5.16 3.52
C ASN A 133 2.99 4.41 4.32
N SER A 134 3.38 3.71 5.40
CA SER A 134 2.53 2.71 6.05
C SER A 134 2.63 2.76 7.57
N PRO A 135 1.53 2.57 8.32
CA PRO A 135 1.57 2.53 9.78
C PRO A 135 1.87 1.12 10.30
N ALA A 136 2.45 1.04 11.52
CA ALA A 136 2.60 -0.20 12.26
C ALA A 136 1.33 -0.59 13.04
N SER A 137 0.42 0.38 13.27
CA SER A 137 -0.91 0.12 13.85
C SER A 137 -1.90 1.20 13.46
N MET A 138 -3.19 0.83 13.45
CA MET A 138 -4.27 1.76 13.13
C MET A 138 -4.58 2.70 14.31
N GLU A 139 -4.19 2.38 15.53
CA GLU A 139 -4.27 3.31 16.64
C GLU A 139 -3.35 4.52 16.41
N LEU A 140 -2.09 4.27 16.03
CA LEU A 140 -1.14 5.32 15.68
C LEU A 140 -1.59 6.13 14.45
N TRP A 141 -2.16 5.43 13.45
CA TRP A 141 -2.72 6.08 12.25
C TRP A 141 -3.83 7.06 12.61
N MET A 142 -4.82 6.63 13.38
CA MET A 142 -5.95 7.49 13.78
C MET A 142 -5.49 8.68 14.64
N ALA A 143 -4.51 8.48 15.51
CA ALA A 143 -3.94 9.56 16.30
C ALA A 143 -3.21 10.60 15.44
N ALA A 144 -2.42 10.14 14.44
CA ALA A 144 -1.76 11.00 13.47
C ALA A 144 -2.77 11.76 12.60
N ALA A 145 -3.78 11.08 12.08
CA ALA A 145 -4.84 11.68 11.28
C ALA A 145 -5.59 12.77 12.08
N ALA A 146 -5.89 12.54 13.35
CA ALA A 146 -6.53 13.54 14.21
C ALA A 146 -5.65 14.78 14.39
N LEU A 147 -4.34 14.61 14.55
CA LEU A 147 -3.39 15.73 14.63
C LEU A 147 -3.36 16.52 13.33
N LEU A 148 -3.18 15.86 12.18
CA LEU A 148 -3.14 16.52 10.87
C LEU A 148 -4.47 17.22 10.54
N ARG A 149 -5.61 16.64 10.92
CA ARG A 149 -6.92 17.30 10.80
C ARG A 149 -7.00 18.59 11.61
N SER A 150 -6.40 18.63 12.80
CA SER A 150 -6.41 19.83 13.65
C SER A 150 -5.63 21.00 13.04
N GLU A 151 -4.78 20.74 12.05
CA GLU A 151 -4.00 21.75 11.31
C GLU A 151 -4.70 22.26 10.03
N LEU A 152 -5.86 21.67 9.68
CA LEU A 152 -6.67 22.15 8.56
C LEU A 152 -7.34 23.51 8.90
N PRO A 153 -7.79 24.27 7.90
CA PRO A 153 -8.61 25.47 8.13
C PRO A 153 -9.84 25.15 8.99
N GLU A 154 -10.20 26.04 9.90
CA GLU A 154 -11.30 25.81 10.84
C GLU A 154 -12.65 25.50 10.17
N ASP A 155 -12.95 26.09 9.00
CA ASP A 155 -14.17 25.81 8.23
C ASP A 155 -14.13 24.39 7.66
N THR A 156 -12.98 23.93 7.18
CA THR A 156 -12.75 22.54 6.75
C THR A 156 -12.98 21.56 7.90
N GLN A 157 -12.37 21.82 9.09
CA GLN A 157 -12.58 20.99 10.26
C GLN A 157 -14.07 20.90 10.65
N ARG A 158 -14.76 22.05 10.71
CA ARG A 158 -16.19 22.10 11.03
C ARG A 158 -17.06 21.35 10.02
N ALA A 159 -16.70 21.38 8.74
CA ALA A 159 -17.43 20.64 7.71
C ALA A 159 -17.26 19.12 7.93
N LEU A 160 -16.02 18.64 8.13
CA LEU A 160 -15.74 17.24 8.42
C LEU A 160 -16.51 16.74 9.65
N ASP A 161 -16.38 17.42 10.78
CA ASP A 161 -17.02 17.02 12.04
C ASP A 161 -18.55 16.99 11.93
N ARG A 162 -19.16 17.98 11.26
CA ARG A 162 -20.60 18.06 11.08
C ARG A 162 -21.15 16.89 10.26
N HIS A 163 -20.52 16.59 9.13
CA HIS A 163 -20.97 15.55 8.23
C HIS A 163 -20.71 14.14 8.79
N GLU A 164 -19.60 13.92 9.50
CA GLU A 164 -19.33 12.68 10.20
C GLU A 164 -20.34 12.41 11.30
N ALA A 165 -20.67 13.42 12.11
CA ALA A 165 -21.70 13.31 13.15
C ALA A 165 -23.11 13.05 12.58
N ALA A 166 -23.41 13.57 11.37
CA ALA A 166 -24.69 13.39 10.68
C ALA A 166 -24.75 12.12 9.82
N GLY A 167 -23.62 11.43 9.59
CA GLY A 167 -23.52 10.27 8.68
C GLY A 167 -23.69 10.66 7.20
N THR A 168 -23.41 11.93 6.82
CA THR A 168 -23.55 12.46 5.46
C THR A 168 -22.20 12.63 4.75
N VAL A 169 -21.36 11.60 4.83
CA VAL A 169 -19.98 11.60 4.31
C VAL A 169 -19.88 11.60 2.77
N THR A 170 -20.99 11.54 2.07
CA THR A 170 -21.07 11.68 0.60
C THR A 170 -21.53 13.07 0.16
N ASP A 171 -21.77 14.00 1.11
CA ASP A 171 -22.16 15.36 0.77
C ASP A 171 -21.01 16.09 0.05
N PRO A 172 -21.29 16.89 -1.00
CA PRO A 172 -20.24 17.61 -1.73
C PRO A 172 -19.35 18.50 -0.84
N GLU A 173 -19.88 19.06 0.26
CA GLU A 173 -19.09 19.85 1.20
C GLU A 173 -18.10 18.97 1.97
N TYR A 174 -18.51 17.77 2.39
CA TYR A 174 -17.60 16.81 3.02
C TYR A 174 -16.50 16.35 2.07
N LEU A 175 -16.87 16.02 0.84
CA LEU A 175 -15.90 15.59 -0.19
C LEU A 175 -14.88 16.70 -0.49
N ALA A 176 -15.32 17.94 -0.59
CA ALA A 176 -14.41 19.08 -0.78
C ALA A 176 -13.46 19.28 0.42
N ALA A 177 -13.97 19.11 1.64
CA ALA A 177 -13.16 19.16 2.86
C ALA A 177 -12.14 18.00 2.94
N THR A 178 -12.53 16.80 2.51
CA THR A 178 -11.64 15.62 2.39
C THR A 178 -10.53 15.88 1.39
N GLN A 179 -10.82 16.49 0.24
CA GLN A 179 -9.81 16.82 -0.77
C GLN A 179 -8.76 17.83 -0.26
N GLU A 180 -9.10 18.72 0.69
CA GLU A 180 -8.10 19.62 1.29
C GLU A 180 -7.07 18.82 2.14
N PHE A 181 -7.50 17.77 2.86
CA PHE A 181 -6.59 16.87 3.56
C PHE A 181 -5.73 16.08 2.55
N TYR A 182 -6.34 15.49 1.52
CA TYR A 182 -5.67 14.67 0.51
C TYR A 182 -4.60 15.45 -0.24
N ARG A 183 -4.89 16.68 -0.62
CA ARG A 183 -3.93 17.57 -1.29
C ARG A 183 -2.71 17.90 -0.42
N ARG A 184 -2.82 17.84 0.89
CA ARG A 184 -1.70 18.11 1.82
C ARG A 184 -0.90 16.86 2.12
N HIS A 185 -1.56 15.71 2.29
CA HIS A 185 -0.97 14.57 2.96
C HIS A 185 -1.01 13.27 2.14
N VAL A 186 -1.90 13.16 1.13
CA VAL A 186 -2.00 11.94 0.29
C VAL A 186 -1.26 12.10 -1.03
N CYS A 187 -1.60 13.10 -1.84
CA CYS A 187 -0.91 13.40 -3.09
C CYS A 187 -0.88 14.91 -3.33
N ARG A 188 0.32 15.49 -3.36
CA ARG A 188 0.54 16.94 -3.49
C ARG A 188 0.68 17.40 -4.93
N LEU A 189 0.65 16.49 -5.91
CA LEU A 189 0.75 16.83 -7.32
C LEU A 189 -0.54 17.53 -7.82
N THR A 190 -0.34 18.52 -8.67
CA THR A 190 -1.44 19.22 -9.36
C THR A 190 -1.10 19.36 -10.84
N PRO A 191 -1.90 18.77 -11.75
CA PRO A 191 -3.08 17.96 -11.49
C PRO A 191 -2.73 16.62 -10.81
N THR A 192 -3.73 15.99 -10.16
CA THR A 192 -3.60 14.64 -9.64
C THR A 192 -3.23 13.67 -10.76
N PRO A 193 -2.24 12.76 -10.56
CA PRO A 193 -1.80 11.82 -11.59
C PRO A 193 -2.94 10.90 -12.06
N GLN A 194 -2.98 10.61 -13.36
CA GLN A 194 -4.01 9.74 -13.93
C GLN A 194 -3.99 8.34 -13.32
N ASP A 195 -2.81 7.80 -13.02
CA ASP A 195 -2.63 6.50 -12.37
C ASP A 195 -3.35 6.42 -11.01
N PHE A 196 -3.31 7.52 -10.23
CA PHE A 196 -4.05 7.61 -8.97
C PHE A 196 -5.56 7.68 -9.20
N LEU A 197 -6.01 8.53 -10.14
CA LEU A 197 -7.42 8.65 -10.49
C LEU A 197 -8.01 7.35 -11.05
N ASP A 198 -7.24 6.58 -11.81
CA ASP A 198 -7.66 5.28 -12.34
C ASP A 198 -7.95 4.27 -11.21
N SER A 199 -7.08 4.21 -10.18
CA SER A 199 -7.28 3.35 -9.02
C SER A 199 -8.45 3.83 -8.14
N GLU A 200 -8.55 5.15 -7.92
CA GLU A 200 -9.65 5.74 -7.14
C GLU A 200 -11.00 5.45 -7.80
N ALA A 201 -11.11 5.63 -9.11
CA ALA A 201 -12.34 5.34 -9.86
C ALA A 201 -12.75 3.85 -9.80
N GLN A 202 -11.79 2.93 -9.81
CA GLN A 202 -12.07 1.49 -9.66
C GLN A 202 -12.56 1.17 -8.24
N MET A 203 -11.95 1.75 -7.22
CA MET A 203 -12.36 1.61 -5.83
C MET A 203 -13.76 2.19 -5.60
N GLU A 204 -14.06 3.37 -6.15
CA GLU A 204 -15.39 3.98 -6.06
C GLU A 204 -16.49 3.15 -6.77
N ALA A 205 -16.15 2.48 -7.87
CA ALA A 205 -17.09 1.61 -8.61
C ALA A 205 -17.47 0.35 -7.81
N GLU A 206 -16.57 -0.17 -6.96
CA GLU A 206 -16.82 -1.32 -6.08
C GLU A 206 -16.10 -1.12 -4.73
N PRO A 207 -16.68 -0.36 -3.81
CA PRO A 207 -16.00 0.06 -2.58
C PRO A 207 -16.07 -0.95 -1.43
N THR A 208 -16.55 -2.16 -1.65
CA THR A 208 -16.82 -3.17 -0.60
C THR A 208 -15.61 -3.39 0.29
N VAL A 209 -14.44 -3.64 -0.27
CA VAL A 209 -13.20 -3.89 0.50
C VAL A 209 -12.82 -2.65 1.29
N TYR A 210 -12.74 -1.50 0.62
CA TYR A 210 -12.31 -0.24 1.25
C TYR A 210 -13.22 0.16 2.40
N HIS A 211 -14.53 0.23 2.16
CA HIS A 211 -15.49 0.65 3.19
C HIS A 211 -15.61 -0.37 4.34
N THR A 212 -15.42 -1.66 4.05
CA THR A 212 -15.49 -2.70 5.09
C THR A 212 -14.25 -2.69 5.98
N MET A 213 -13.08 -2.57 5.41
CA MET A 213 -11.82 -2.69 6.15
C MET A 213 -11.32 -1.36 6.71
N ASN A 214 -11.41 -0.27 5.96
CA ASN A 214 -10.95 1.06 6.37
C ASN A 214 -12.14 1.95 6.81
N GLY A 215 -12.93 2.43 5.88
CA GLY A 215 -14.02 3.36 6.12
C GLY A 215 -14.24 4.26 4.90
N PRO A 216 -14.94 5.40 5.06
CA PRO A 216 -15.25 6.27 3.93
C PRO A 216 -14.04 7.03 3.36
N ASN A 217 -12.95 7.18 4.13
CA ASN A 217 -11.71 7.83 3.71
C ASN A 217 -10.54 7.50 4.66
N GLU A 218 -9.36 8.05 4.41
CA GLU A 218 -8.12 7.72 5.13
C GLU A 218 -8.14 8.11 6.61
N PHE A 219 -8.85 9.15 7.00
CA PHE A 219 -8.84 9.67 8.36
C PHE A 219 -10.11 9.37 9.18
N HIS A 220 -11.15 8.80 8.58
CA HIS A 220 -12.39 8.42 9.26
C HIS A 220 -12.55 6.90 9.31
N VAL A 221 -11.70 6.26 10.12
CA VAL A 221 -11.56 4.79 10.17
C VAL A 221 -12.68 4.17 11.00
N LEU A 222 -13.59 3.46 10.33
CA LEU A 222 -14.74 2.75 10.91
C LEU A 222 -14.71 1.24 10.60
N GLY A 223 -13.76 0.82 9.79
CA GLY A 223 -13.64 -0.53 9.26
C GLY A 223 -13.11 -1.57 10.23
N THR A 224 -12.94 -2.79 9.73
CA THR A 224 -12.45 -3.94 10.51
C THR A 224 -10.98 -3.80 10.90
N LEU A 225 -10.20 -2.97 10.18
CA LEU A 225 -8.80 -2.67 10.50
C LEU A 225 -8.62 -1.75 11.71
N LYS A 226 -9.67 -1.11 12.23
CA LYS A 226 -9.57 -0.10 13.29
C LYS A 226 -8.72 -0.52 14.50
N SER A 227 -8.67 -1.82 14.83
CA SER A 227 -7.89 -2.37 15.94
C SER A 227 -6.66 -3.16 15.48
N TRP A 228 -6.30 -3.07 14.20
CA TRP A 228 -5.14 -3.78 13.69
C TRP A 228 -3.83 -3.17 14.21
N SER A 229 -2.90 -4.05 14.60
CA SER A 229 -1.53 -3.73 14.96
C SER A 229 -0.62 -4.91 14.65
N VAL A 230 0.61 -4.61 14.28
CA VAL A 230 1.68 -5.59 14.10
C VAL A 230 2.86 -5.31 15.05
N GLU A 231 2.77 -4.27 15.89
CA GLU A 231 3.87 -3.77 16.71
C GLU A 231 4.47 -4.85 17.63
N ASP A 232 3.63 -5.70 18.21
CA ASP A 232 4.02 -6.79 19.13
C ASP A 232 4.70 -7.98 18.45
N ARG A 233 4.81 -7.96 17.12
CA ARG A 233 5.39 -9.04 16.29
C ARG A 233 6.52 -8.56 15.38
N LEU A 234 6.88 -7.29 15.40
CA LEU A 234 7.89 -6.71 14.50
C LEU A 234 9.28 -7.28 14.70
N ASP A 235 9.64 -7.70 15.91
CA ASP A 235 10.90 -8.38 16.24
C ASP A 235 11.03 -9.76 15.57
N GLN A 236 9.94 -10.33 15.06
CA GLN A 236 9.93 -11.58 14.30
C GLN A 236 10.32 -11.40 12.83
N ILE A 237 10.33 -10.17 12.31
CA ILE A 237 10.79 -9.89 10.94
C ILE A 237 12.32 -9.97 10.92
N THR A 238 12.85 -11.00 10.29
CA THR A 238 14.29 -11.30 10.26
C THR A 238 14.97 -10.87 8.96
N VAL A 239 14.20 -10.44 7.97
CA VAL A 239 14.73 -9.98 6.67
C VAL A 239 15.07 -8.49 6.72
N PRO A 240 16.11 -8.06 5.96
CA PRO A 240 16.40 -6.64 5.81
C PRO A 240 15.16 -5.85 5.39
N THR A 241 14.91 -4.74 6.08
CA THR A 241 13.70 -3.94 5.87
C THR A 241 14.03 -2.47 5.61
N LEU A 242 13.46 -1.92 4.54
CA LEU A 242 13.51 -0.49 4.24
C LEU A 242 12.15 0.13 4.53
N VAL A 243 12.11 1.13 5.40
CA VAL A 243 10.92 1.94 5.69
C VAL A 243 11.01 3.26 4.94
N VAL A 244 10.01 3.54 4.11
CA VAL A 244 9.95 4.75 3.28
C VAL A 244 8.76 5.60 3.70
N ALA A 245 8.96 6.92 3.81
CA ALA A 245 7.90 7.89 4.09
C ALA A 245 8.14 9.21 3.36
N GLY A 246 7.10 10.02 3.17
CA GLY A 246 7.22 11.41 2.75
C GLY A 246 7.26 12.37 3.95
N GLU A 247 7.86 13.55 3.77
CA GLU A 247 7.92 14.60 4.81
C GLU A 247 6.53 15.08 5.23
N PHE A 248 5.58 15.13 4.27
CA PHE A 248 4.20 15.60 4.47
C PHE A 248 3.17 14.46 4.47
N ASP A 249 3.63 13.23 4.65
CA ASP A 249 2.82 12.01 4.64
C ASP A 249 1.78 12.00 5.76
N GLU A 250 0.59 11.49 5.46
CA GLU A 250 -0.39 11.15 6.50
C GLU A 250 0.11 10.01 7.41
N ALA A 251 0.94 9.08 6.87
CA ALA A 251 1.76 8.19 7.68
C ALA A 251 2.90 8.99 8.33
N THR A 252 2.59 9.71 9.40
CA THR A 252 3.57 10.53 10.14
C THR A 252 4.66 9.68 10.78
N PRO A 253 5.80 10.26 11.21
CA PRO A 253 6.84 9.51 11.90
C PRO A 253 6.35 8.66 13.07
N ALA A 254 5.32 9.10 13.80
CA ALA A 254 4.75 8.33 14.89
C ALA A 254 4.15 6.98 14.42
N THR A 255 3.68 6.89 13.18
CA THR A 255 3.00 5.70 12.66
C THR A 255 3.96 4.64 12.13
N TRP A 256 5.07 5.04 11.48
CA TRP A 256 6.02 4.12 10.85
C TRP A 256 7.30 3.88 11.67
N LYS A 257 7.61 4.76 12.64
CA LYS A 257 8.82 4.60 13.45
C LYS A 257 8.91 3.26 14.20
N PRO A 258 7.82 2.65 14.69
CA PRO A 258 7.88 1.32 15.26
C PRO A 258 8.49 0.26 14.34
N PHE A 259 8.30 0.35 13.00
CA PHE A 259 8.99 -0.55 12.08
C PHE A 259 10.51 -0.42 12.16
N VAL A 260 11.02 0.82 12.26
CA VAL A 260 12.47 1.08 12.33
C VAL A 260 13.03 0.67 13.68
N ASP A 261 12.30 0.94 14.75
CA ASP A 261 12.78 0.76 16.12
C ASP A 261 12.71 -0.71 16.60
N LEU A 262 11.80 -1.53 16.03
CA LEU A 262 11.51 -2.88 16.51
C LEU A 262 11.95 -4.00 15.55
N ILE A 263 12.08 -3.73 14.25
CA ILE A 263 12.62 -4.71 13.30
C ILE A 263 14.15 -4.71 13.42
N PRO A 264 14.80 -5.86 13.66
CA PRO A 264 16.24 -5.92 13.95
C PRO A 264 17.16 -5.36 12.87
N ASP A 265 16.79 -5.52 11.59
CA ASP A 265 17.56 -5.00 10.43
C ASP A 265 16.69 -4.08 9.59
N ALA A 266 16.31 -2.95 10.18
CA ALA A 266 15.51 -1.91 9.51
C ALA A 266 16.29 -0.61 9.36
N ARG A 267 16.03 0.07 8.25
CA ARG A 267 16.50 1.44 7.99
C ARG A 267 15.40 2.29 7.39
N GLU A 268 15.44 3.59 7.60
CA GLU A 268 14.47 4.55 7.09
C GLU A 268 15.02 5.39 5.95
N HIS A 269 14.11 5.86 5.07
CA HIS A 269 14.35 6.91 4.11
C HIS A 269 13.13 7.83 4.03
N VAL A 270 13.32 9.12 4.33
CA VAL A 270 12.25 10.13 4.27
C VAL A 270 12.47 11.04 3.07
N PHE A 271 11.50 11.10 2.17
CA PHE A 271 11.53 11.95 0.97
C PHE A 271 11.10 13.37 1.32
N ALA A 272 12.05 14.32 1.25
CA ALA A 272 11.79 15.73 1.49
C ALA A 272 10.80 16.28 0.43
N GLY A 273 9.79 17.01 0.88
CA GLY A 273 8.77 17.61 0.01
C GLY A 273 7.67 16.67 -0.49
N ALA A 274 7.81 15.34 -0.30
CA ALA A 274 6.80 14.36 -0.72
C ALA A 274 5.76 14.07 0.39
N SER A 275 4.65 13.47 -0.01
CA SER A 275 3.60 13.01 0.89
C SER A 275 3.38 11.50 0.76
N HIS A 276 2.15 11.00 0.94
CA HIS A 276 1.83 9.57 0.96
C HIS A 276 2.13 8.86 -0.37
N CYS A 277 1.99 9.55 -1.49
CA CYS A 277 2.29 8.99 -2.81
C CYS A 277 3.72 9.30 -3.27
N THR A 278 4.75 9.03 -2.44
CA THR A 278 6.17 9.32 -2.74
C THR A 278 6.62 8.79 -4.11
N HIS A 279 6.16 7.61 -4.49
CA HIS A 279 6.46 6.96 -5.77
C HIS A 279 5.89 7.70 -6.99
N LEU A 280 4.82 8.47 -6.83
CA LEU A 280 4.24 9.34 -7.87
C LEU A 280 4.86 10.74 -7.84
N GLU A 281 5.12 11.26 -6.65
CA GLU A 281 5.61 12.63 -6.45
C GLU A 281 7.08 12.79 -6.78
N GLN A 282 7.90 11.76 -6.49
CA GLN A 282 9.35 11.75 -6.74
C GLN A 282 9.78 10.42 -7.37
N PRO A 283 9.23 10.05 -8.55
CA PRO A 283 9.36 8.69 -9.10
C PRO A 283 10.80 8.26 -9.34
N THR A 284 11.65 9.14 -9.83
CA THR A 284 13.05 8.82 -10.14
C THR A 284 13.86 8.54 -8.87
N GLU A 285 13.73 9.40 -7.86
CA GLU A 285 14.46 9.23 -6.60
C GLU A 285 13.91 8.02 -5.83
N PHE A 286 12.58 7.83 -5.79
CA PHE A 286 11.95 6.67 -5.20
C PHE A 286 12.52 5.37 -5.78
N ARG A 287 12.50 5.22 -7.11
CA ARG A 287 13.05 4.02 -7.76
C ARG A 287 14.54 3.83 -7.50
N ALA A 288 15.33 4.91 -7.47
CA ALA A 288 16.77 4.82 -7.17
C ALA A 288 17.03 4.28 -5.75
N VAL A 289 16.27 4.75 -4.75
CA VAL A 289 16.34 4.28 -3.36
C VAL A 289 15.96 2.80 -3.27
N ILE A 290 14.83 2.41 -3.88
CA ILE A 290 14.38 1.01 -3.90
C ILE A 290 15.39 0.13 -4.64
N ALA A 291 15.84 0.52 -5.84
CA ALA A 291 16.81 -0.25 -6.63
C ALA A 291 18.11 -0.52 -5.88
N SER A 292 18.63 0.50 -5.17
CA SER A 292 19.83 0.34 -4.33
C SER A 292 19.62 -0.68 -3.22
N PHE A 293 18.50 -0.59 -2.51
CA PHE A 293 18.16 -1.52 -1.43
C PHE A 293 18.02 -2.97 -1.94
N LEU A 294 17.29 -3.17 -3.04
CA LEU A 294 17.11 -4.50 -3.62
C LEU A 294 18.44 -5.13 -4.06
N ALA A 295 19.32 -4.34 -4.70
CA ALA A 295 20.61 -4.83 -5.19
C ALA A 295 21.58 -5.28 -4.07
N GLU A 296 21.45 -4.71 -2.86
CA GLU A 296 22.22 -5.11 -1.69
C GLU A 296 21.82 -6.53 -1.21
N HIS A 297 20.60 -6.98 -1.53
CA HIS A 297 19.99 -8.19 -0.99
C HIS A 297 19.62 -9.26 -2.04
N ASP A 298 20.05 -9.13 -3.29
CA ASP A 298 19.84 -10.12 -4.36
C ASP A 298 20.58 -11.47 -4.15
N ARG A 299 21.41 -11.62 -3.10
CA ARG A 299 22.31 -12.76 -2.90
C ARG A 299 21.77 -13.81 -1.96
#